data_f4f0ee20be2907b148f094abd483d461
#
_entry.id   f4f0ee20be2907b148f094abd483d461
#
_cell.length_a   1.000
_cell.length_b   1.000
_cell.length_c   1.000
_cell.angle_alpha   90.00
_cell.angle_beta   90.00
_cell.angle_gamma   90.00
#
_symmetry.space_group_name_H-M   'P 1'
#
loop_
_entity.id
_entity.type
_entity.pdbx_description
1 polymer ?
#
loop_
_entity_poly.entity_id
_entity_poly.type
_entity_poly.pdbx_seq_one_letter_code
_entity_poly.pdbx_strand_id
1 'polypeptide(L)'
;MRIAFLALALILGRTAAADVDARLEEARKAIESHLAASRQPGVVIGITDRHRLREVVVHGYADLKTRTPLSADSRFAIGSISKAFTAIALMQIADEGRFDPHAPVNRYLPALRIQTEFAPMTGHDVLSHTAGLPSYLPDTASSQAVMLSLRRFVPSYPPGAHWYYSNTGYQLMGYVLEHLDNGPYDEIIQRRVLAPLGMKDTSAVIDDAQRSHMTVSYRRWPYDGKYVEAPWFEYLAGDGSIVSTVADMAAYARFFLNRGQGENGRLLSEQSFAKLTTPVLENYSYGLEVRQEQGGLVLSHDGGIAGFESRFEAHTGLGFAIVFLSNGGMDQTLQSWVAEIAAAAFADQPPPPSPAPPPDLLLAPLGDYLGHFETSSAQKAAADLRLINGDLILREGTTERRLQRMGVNVFRAAAPSADREAYVFARKEDKPLGAVTGFSHGSSWYVLHHASAAPVPSPAQYAEYVGHYVTNGPEGPEARVYVRDGRLFAAMEINETFAPLPLQAVGTATFRLGPERYSPERARFDGIIDGHAQVLLIDGVPLNRRETP
;
A
#
# COMPACT_ATOMS: atom_id res chain seq x y z
N MET A 1 56.04 -12.90 -16.69
CA MET A 1 54.69 -13.32 -17.10
C MET A 1 53.56 -12.90 -16.12
N ARG A 2 53.74 -12.95 -14.79
CA ARG A 2 52.69 -12.55 -13.82
C ARG A 2 52.33 -11.04 -13.81
N ILE A 3 53.27 -10.13 -14.10
CA ILE A 3 53.03 -8.67 -14.10
C ILE A 3 52.24 -8.24 -15.35
N ALA A 4 52.43 -8.89 -16.50
CA ALA A 4 51.68 -8.57 -17.73
C ALA A 4 50.21 -9.01 -17.65
N PHE A 5 49.88 -10.10 -16.94
CA PHE A 5 48.50 -10.54 -16.72
C PHE A 5 47.72 -9.61 -15.76
N LEU A 6 48.40 -9.07 -14.73
CA LEU A 6 47.79 -8.12 -13.81
C LEU A 6 47.48 -6.78 -14.49
N ALA A 7 48.39 -6.30 -15.32
CA ALA A 7 48.21 -5.05 -16.09
C ALA A 7 47.09 -5.18 -17.14
N LEU A 8 47.01 -6.32 -17.84
CA LEU A 8 45.96 -6.58 -18.83
C LEU A 8 44.56 -6.72 -18.17
N ALA A 9 44.46 -7.38 -17.00
CA ALA A 9 43.22 -7.50 -16.25
C ALA A 9 42.76 -6.14 -15.70
N LEU A 10 43.67 -5.26 -15.27
CA LEU A 10 43.37 -3.89 -14.83
C LEU A 10 42.93 -2.98 -16.00
N ILE A 11 43.49 -3.16 -17.19
CA ILE A 11 43.10 -2.38 -18.38
C ILE A 11 41.72 -2.84 -18.89
N LEU A 12 41.49 -4.15 -18.98
CA LEU A 12 40.19 -4.70 -19.38
C LEU A 12 39.09 -4.36 -18.37
N GLY A 13 39.38 -4.39 -17.07
CA GLY A 13 38.42 -3.96 -16.02
C GLY A 13 38.11 -2.46 -16.08
N ARG A 14 39.06 -1.60 -16.45
CA ARG A 14 38.85 -0.16 -16.62
C ARG A 14 38.02 0.18 -17.87
N THR A 15 38.22 -0.52 -18.98
CA THR A 15 37.44 -0.32 -20.21
C THR A 15 36.00 -0.77 -20.05
N ALA A 16 35.76 -1.91 -19.42
CA ALA A 16 34.41 -2.40 -19.14
C ALA A 16 33.63 -1.48 -18.15
N ALA A 17 34.31 -0.97 -17.12
CA ALA A 17 33.70 -0.04 -16.17
C ALA A 17 33.35 1.32 -16.80
N ALA A 18 34.22 1.85 -17.67
CA ALA A 18 34.01 3.09 -18.41
C ALA A 18 32.85 2.95 -19.41
N ASP A 19 32.67 1.77 -19.97
CA ASP A 19 31.60 1.46 -20.91
C ASP A 19 30.21 1.40 -20.19
N VAL A 20 30.13 0.82 -18.98
CA VAL A 20 28.92 0.84 -18.15
C VAL A 20 28.56 2.28 -17.73
N ASP A 21 29.55 3.11 -17.35
CA ASP A 21 29.30 4.52 -17.00
C ASP A 21 28.71 5.30 -18.17
N ALA A 22 29.21 5.10 -19.39
CA ALA A 22 28.65 5.76 -20.57
C ALA A 22 27.21 5.33 -20.86
N ARG A 23 26.88 4.04 -20.74
CA ARG A 23 25.53 3.53 -20.93
C ARG A 23 24.56 4.02 -19.85
N LEU A 24 25.02 4.11 -18.60
CA LEU A 24 24.19 4.66 -17.51
C LEU A 24 23.94 6.16 -17.70
N GLU A 25 24.89 6.92 -18.20
CA GLU A 25 24.70 8.33 -18.56
C GLU A 25 23.65 8.48 -19.69
N GLU A 26 23.65 7.59 -20.69
CA GLU A 26 22.62 7.57 -21.73
C GLU A 26 21.25 7.20 -21.12
N ALA A 27 21.19 6.20 -20.24
CA ALA A 27 19.99 5.83 -19.51
C ALA A 27 19.45 7.01 -18.68
N ARG A 28 20.30 7.72 -17.95
CA ARG A 28 19.94 8.92 -17.19
C ARG A 28 19.28 9.98 -18.07
N LYS A 29 19.88 10.30 -19.23
CA LYS A 29 19.33 11.29 -20.18
C LYS A 29 17.97 10.85 -20.72
N ALA A 30 17.81 9.56 -21.03
CA ALA A 30 16.52 9.02 -21.49
C ALA A 30 15.45 9.15 -20.42
N ILE A 31 15.77 8.82 -19.15
CA ILE A 31 14.86 8.95 -18.01
C ILE A 31 14.49 10.42 -17.78
N GLU A 32 15.47 11.35 -17.78
CA GLU A 32 15.22 12.78 -17.65
C GLU A 32 14.30 13.31 -18.75
N SER A 33 14.53 12.88 -20.00
CA SER A 33 13.70 13.26 -21.15
C SER A 33 12.25 12.77 -20.98
N HIS A 34 12.05 11.55 -20.48
CA HIS A 34 10.72 11.01 -20.19
C HIS A 34 10.03 11.80 -19.07
N LEU A 35 10.75 12.07 -17.98
CA LEU A 35 10.23 12.80 -16.83
C LEU A 35 9.91 14.27 -17.15
N ALA A 36 10.58 14.90 -18.12
CA ALA A 36 10.28 16.26 -18.54
C ALA A 36 8.83 16.44 -19.03
N ALA A 37 8.17 15.37 -19.49
CA ALA A 37 6.75 15.34 -19.86
C ALA A 37 5.84 14.92 -18.70
N SER A 38 6.39 14.51 -17.55
CA SER A 38 5.63 14.04 -16.40
C SER A 38 4.97 15.18 -15.65
N ARG A 39 3.80 14.90 -15.07
CA ARG A 39 3.10 15.81 -14.17
C ARG A 39 3.27 15.43 -12.69
N GLN A 40 4.15 14.48 -12.37
CA GLN A 40 4.42 14.09 -10.99
C GLN A 40 4.99 15.27 -10.20
N PRO A 41 4.60 15.47 -8.93
CA PRO A 41 5.14 16.52 -8.07
C PRO A 41 6.65 16.47 -7.97
N GLY A 42 7.18 15.26 -7.68
CA GLY A 42 8.59 15.04 -7.63
C GLY A 42 8.96 13.57 -7.52
N VAL A 43 10.10 13.22 -8.12
CA VAL A 43 10.69 11.89 -8.06
C VAL A 43 12.22 11.98 -8.03
N VAL A 44 12.84 11.14 -7.22
CA VAL A 44 14.28 10.90 -7.19
C VAL A 44 14.53 9.43 -7.48
N ILE A 45 15.39 9.16 -8.48
CA ILE A 45 15.72 7.79 -8.90
C ILE A 45 17.23 7.60 -8.72
N GLY A 46 17.62 6.50 -8.07
CA GLY A 46 19.02 6.10 -7.91
C GLY A 46 19.30 4.79 -8.61
N ILE A 47 20.43 4.68 -9.29
CA ILE A 47 20.97 3.43 -9.81
C ILE A 47 22.31 3.17 -9.12
N THR A 48 22.44 2.04 -8.44
CA THR A 48 23.67 1.65 -7.71
C THR A 48 24.20 0.31 -8.21
N ASP A 49 25.50 0.13 -8.17
CA ASP A 49 26.11 -1.19 -8.27
C ASP A 49 26.47 -1.74 -6.86
N ARG A 50 27.25 -2.82 -6.79
CA ARG A 50 27.73 -3.42 -5.53
C ARG A 50 28.62 -2.49 -4.70
N HIS A 51 29.17 -1.43 -5.29
CA HIS A 51 30.23 -0.62 -4.70
C HIS A 51 29.79 0.81 -4.42
N ARG A 52 28.99 1.43 -5.31
CA ARG A 52 28.64 2.84 -5.21
C ARG A 52 27.32 3.18 -5.91
N LEU A 53 26.72 4.25 -5.50
CA LEU A 53 25.68 4.94 -6.25
C LEU A 53 26.30 5.46 -7.57
N ARG A 54 25.72 5.07 -8.70
CA ARG A 54 26.26 5.34 -10.04
C ARG A 54 25.58 6.55 -10.68
N GLU A 55 24.26 6.58 -10.65
CA GLU A 55 23.46 7.64 -11.23
C GLU A 55 22.35 8.08 -10.29
N VAL A 56 22.01 9.38 -10.35
CA VAL A 56 20.87 9.97 -9.68
C VAL A 56 20.11 10.84 -10.67
N VAL A 57 18.83 10.56 -10.84
CA VAL A 57 17.89 11.41 -11.59
C VAL A 57 17.00 12.13 -10.60
N VAL A 58 16.87 13.45 -10.74
CA VAL A 58 16.02 14.29 -9.91
C VAL A 58 15.04 15.06 -10.79
N HIS A 59 13.75 14.95 -10.49
CA HIS A 59 12.72 15.68 -11.23
C HIS A 59 11.66 16.26 -10.30
N GLY A 60 11.24 17.50 -10.55
CA GLY A 60 10.11 18.14 -9.86
C GLY A 60 10.48 18.89 -8.59
N TYR A 61 9.54 18.97 -7.66
CA TYR A 61 9.60 19.87 -6.50
C TYR A 61 9.43 19.12 -5.19
N ALA A 62 10.19 19.53 -4.18
CA ALA A 62 10.02 19.11 -2.79
C ALA A 62 8.75 19.73 -2.17
N ASP A 63 8.38 20.92 -2.63
CA ASP A 63 7.15 21.60 -2.26
C ASP A 63 6.60 22.36 -3.49
N LEU A 64 5.39 21.98 -3.93
CA LEU A 64 4.71 22.59 -5.09
C LEU A 64 4.27 24.03 -4.81
N LYS A 65 3.92 24.36 -3.55
CA LYS A 65 3.42 25.68 -3.16
C LYS A 65 4.52 26.73 -3.22
N THR A 66 5.68 26.42 -2.67
CA THR A 66 6.85 27.30 -2.68
C THR A 66 7.72 27.12 -3.92
N ARG A 67 7.46 26.07 -4.73
CA ARG A 67 8.28 25.63 -5.87
C ARG A 67 9.74 25.34 -5.48
N THR A 68 9.94 24.84 -4.26
CA THR A 68 11.25 24.38 -3.79
C THR A 68 11.67 23.14 -4.60
N PRO A 69 12.76 23.17 -5.36
CA PRO A 69 13.16 22.03 -6.19
C PRO A 69 13.57 20.84 -5.32
N LEU A 70 13.38 19.63 -5.83
CA LEU A 70 14.00 18.43 -5.27
C LEU A 70 15.53 18.46 -5.45
N SER A 71 16.20 17.73 -4.58
CA SER A 71 17.63 17.43 -4.67
C SER A 71 17.87 15.94 -4.37
N ALA A 72 19.10 15.46 -4.59
CA ALA A 72 19.51 14.11 -4.19
C ALA A 72 19.43 13.90 -2.67
N ASP A 73 19.50 14.97 -1.88
CA ASP A 73 19.45 14.94 -0.42
C ASP A 73 18.01 15.05 0.13
N SER A 74 17.02 15.18 -0.75
CA SER A 74 15.61 15.24 -0.36
C SER A 74 15.18 13.97 0.36
N ARG A 75 14.40 14.13 1.46
CA ARG A 75 13.96 13.05 2.32
C ARG A 75 12.52 12.69 2.07
N PHE A 76 12.25 11.39 1.99
CA PHE A 76 10.94 10.80 1.71
C PHE A 76 10.63 9.71 2.74
N ALA A 77 9.38 9.60 3.15
CA ALA A 77 8.94 8.40 3.85
C ALA A 77 8.93 7.22 2.87
N ILE A 78 9.51 6.08 3.29
CA ILE A 78 9.67 4.91 2.42
C ILE A 78 8.62 3.82 2.66
N GLY A 79 7.64 4.09 3.54
CA GLY A 79 6.52 3.17 3.79
C GLY A 79 6.97 1.74 4.04
N SER A 80 6.33 0.80 3.38
CA SER A 80 6.49 -0.64 3.63
C SER A 80 7.89 -1.21 3.34
N ILE A 81 8.78 -0.50 2.69
CA ILE A 81 10.20 -0.90 2.61
C ILE A 81 10.81 -1.00 4.02
N SER A 82 10.26 -0.27 5.00
CA SER A 82 10.64 -0.34 6.43
C SER A 82 10.55 -1.75 7.02
N LYS A 83 9.70 -2.61 6.48
CA LYS A 83 9.49 -3.98 6.96
C LYS A 83 10.78 -4.80 6.95
N ALA A 84 11.56 -4.70 5.90
CA ALA A 84 12.82 -5.44 5.83
C ALA A 84 13.86 -4.91 6.83
N PHE A 85 13.82 -3.64 7.23
CA PHE A 85 14.68 -3.13 8.31
C PHE A 85 14.34 -3.79 9.65
N THR A 86 13.04 -3.93 9.96
CA THR A 86 12.56 -4.69 11.14
C THR A 86 13.04 -6.14 11.09
N ALA A 87 12.90 -6.79 9.92
CA ALA A 87 13.35 -8.17 9.73
C ALA A 87 14.87 -8.32 9.88
N ILE A 88 15.67 -7.41 9.31
CA ILE A 88 17.13 -7.40 9.44
C ILE A 88 17.53 -7.30 10.93
N ALA A 89 16.94 -6.38 11.69
CA ALA A 89 17.24 -6.22 13.11
C ALA A 89 16.88 -7.47 13.93
N LEU A 90 15.73 -8.08 13.67
CA LEU A 90 15.34 -9.35 14.31
C LEU A 90 16.26 -10.52 13.93
N MET A 91 16.71 -10.58 12.67
CA MET A 91 17.64 -11.61 12.24
C MET A 91 19.05 -11.44 12.80
N GLN A 92 19.48 -10.22 13.13
CA GLN A 92 20.70 -10.00 13.93
C GLN A 92 20.54 -10.55 15.36
N ILE A 93 19.40 -10.31 16.00
CA ILE A 93 19.09 -10.87 17.32
C ILE A 93 19.00 -12.41 17.26
N ALA A 94 18.58 -12.96 16.10
CA ALA A 94 18.61 -14.41 15.88
C ALA A 94 20.06 -14.93 15.76
N ASP A 95 20.96 -14.22 15.10
CA ASP A 95 22.39 -14.55 15.05
C ASP A 95 23.05 -14.50 16.46
N GLU A 96 22.51 -13.66 17.34
CA GLU A 96 22.90 -13.60 18.76
C GLU A 96 22.28 -14.74 19.62
N GLY A 97 21.41 -15.57 19.05
CA GLY A 97 20.72 -16.67 19.74
C GLY A 97 19.58 -16.25 20.67
N ARG A 98 19.14 -14.98 20.62
CA ARG A 98 18.06 -14.41 21.46
C ARG A 98 16.67 -14.44 20.79
N PHE A 99 16.62 -14.62 19.48
CA PHE A 99 15.39 -14.75 18.70
C PHE A 99 15.45 -16.00 17.83
N ASP A 100 14.43 -16.84 17.91
CA ASP A 100 14.19 -17.95 16.99
C ASP A 100 12.92 -17.62 16.19
N PRO A 101 13.00 -17.38 14.88
CA PRO A 101 11.82 -17.06 14.09
C PRO A 101 10.76 -18.17 14.09
N HIS A 102 11.13 -19.43 14.37
CA HIS A 102 10.18 -20.55 14.43
C HIS A 102 9.60 -20.78 15.84
N ALA A 103 10.03 -20.02 16.84
CA ALA A 103 9.38 -20.05 18.14
C ALA A 103 8.07 -19.23 18.12
N PRO A 104 7.06 -19.62 18.93
CA PRO A 104 5.83 -18.84 19.07
C PRO A 104 6.08 -17.39 19.51
N VAL A 105 5.38 -16.43 18.91
CA VAL A 105 5.54 -15.01 19.23
C VAL A 105 5.27 -14.71 20.71
N ASN A 106 4.34 -15.41 21.35
CA ASN A 106 4.04 -15.24 22.77
C ASN A 106 5.18 -15.68 23.70
N ARG A 107 6.22 -16.36 23.21
CA ARG A 107 7.48 -16.58 23.94
C ARG A 107 8.19 -15.25 24.22
N TYR A 108 8.13 -14.34 23.26
CA TYR A 108 8.78 -13.01 23.33
C TYR A 108 7.85 -11.94 23.90
N LEU A 109 6.55 -12.10 23.70
CA LEU A 109 5.48 -11.23 24.22
C LEU A 109 4.50 -12.05 25.07
N PRO A 110 4.81 -12.38 26.33
CA PRO A 110 3.95 -13.23 27.16
C PRO A 110 2.55 -12.67 27.42
N ALA A 111 2.37 -11.35 27.28
CA ALA A 111 1.07 -10.69 27.41
C ALA A 111 0.19 -10.79 26.16
N LEU A 112 0.74 -11.21 25.03
CA LEU A 112 -0.03 -11.43 23.81
C LEU A 112 -1.01 -12.59 24.02
N ARG A 113 -2.28 -12.33 23.77
CA ARG A 113 -3.38 -13.32 23.85
C ARG A 113 -4.19 -13.23 22.57
N ILE A 114 -4.16 -14.26 21.76
CA ILE A 114 -5.02 -14.42 20.57
C ILE A 114 -5.92 -15.61 20.82
N GLN A 115 -7.22 -15.44 20.63
CA GLN A 115 -8.19 -16.51 20.78
C GLN A 115 -8.14 -17.40 19.53
N THR A 116 -7.60 -18.59 19.65
CA THR A 116 -7.46 -19.51 18.51
C THR A 116 -7.46 -20.95 18.95
N GLU A 117 -8.01 -21.83 18.09
CA GLU A 117 -7.90 -23.29 18.19
C GLU A 117 -6.66 -23.82 17.45
N PHE A 118 -5.98 -22.95 16.68
CA PHE A 118 -4.78 -23.31 15.93
C PHE A 118 -3.53 -23.24 16.81
N ALA A 119 -2.44 -23.80 16.29
CA ALA A 119 -1.12 -23.61 16.89
C ALA A 119 -0.77 -22.10 16.97
N PRO A 120 -0.04 -21.66 18.01
CA PRO A 120 0.38 -20.28 18.10
C PRO A 120 1.23 -19.87 16.90
N MET A 121 0.99 -18.67 16.35
CA MET A 121 1.81 -18.11 15.28
C MET A 121 3.26 -17.91 15.72
N THR A 122 4.18 -18.15 14.81
CA THR A 122 5.62 -17.93 14.99
C THR A 122 6.08 -16.60 14.39
N GLY A 123 7.28 -16.15 14.75
CA GLY A 123 7.91 -15.00 14.08
C GLY A 123 8.07 -15.22 12.56
N HIS A 124 8.35 -16.46 12.15
CA HIS A 124 8.41 -16.87 10.75
C HIS A 124 7.08 -16.60 10.02
N ASP A 125 5.97 -17.02 10.60
CA ASP A 125 4.64 -16.80 10.00
C ASP A 125 4.31 -15.32 9.88
N VAL A 126 4.66 -14.51 10.89
CA VAL A 126 4.39 -13.07 10.88
C VAL A 126 5.27 -12.34 9.84
N LEU A 127 6.58 -12.59 9.84
CA LEU A 127 7.52 -11.94 8.93
C LEU A 127 7.28 -12.30 7.45
N SER A 128 6.72 -13.49 7.18
CA SER A 128 6.38 -13.95 5.83
C SER A 128 4.94 -13.67 5.42
N HIS A 129 4.15 -12.96 6.23
CA HIS A 129 2.72 -12.70 5.98
C HIS A 129 1.85 -13.96 5.88
N THR A 130 2.22 -15.03 6.61
CA THR A 130 1.46 -16.28 6.64
C THR A 130 0.76 -16.54 7.98
N ALA A 131 0.81 -15.57 8.90
CA ALA A 131 0.20 -15.68 10.23
C ALA A 131 -1.34 -15.55 10.23
N GLY A 132 -1.96 -15.14 9.12
CA GLY A 132 -3.41 -14.90 9.05
C GLY A 132 -3.87 -13.67 9.83
N LEU A 133 -3.00 -12.70 10.04
CA LEU A 133 -3.31 -11.42 10.68
C LEU A 133 -3.95 -10.46 9.67
N PRO A 134 -4.86 -9.54 10.11
CA PRO A 134 -5.46 -8.54 9.24
C PRO A 134 -4.42 -7.54 8.73
N SER A 135 -4.73 -6.86 7.61
CA SER A 135 -3.83 -5.87 7.02
C SER A 135 -3.60 -4.71 7.97
N TYR A 136 -4.67 -4.15 8.50
CA TYR A 136 -4.65 -3.10 9.52
C TYR A 136 -5.66 -3.39 10.61
N LEU A 137 -5.30 -3.01 11.84
CA LEU A 137 -6.27 -2.84 12.93
C LEU A 137 -6.54 -1.35 13.07
N PRO A 138 -7.78 -0.90 12.95
CA PRO A 138 -8.14 0.50 13.16
C PRO A 138 -7.75 0.99 14.56
N ASP A 139 -7.45 2.28 14.68
CA ASP A 139 -7.11 2.98 15.93
C ASP A 139 -5.87 2.46 16.69
N THR A 140 -4.93 1.82 16.01
CA THR A 140 -3.68 1.36 16.61
C THR A 140 -2.59 2.43 16.50
N ALA A 141 -2.63 3.42 17.38
CA ALA A 141 -1.65 4.50 17.42
C ALA A 141 -0.26 4.06 17.95
N SER A 142 -0.12 2.83 18.46
CA SER A 142 1.13 2.31 18.99
C SER A 142 1.22 0.79 18.88
N SER A 143 2.44 0.26 18.88
CA SER A 143 2.70 -1.19 18.92
C SER A 143 1.99 -1.91 20.07
N GLN A 144 1.86 -1.24 21.23
CA GLN A 144 1.13 -1.79 22.37
C GLN A 144 -0.38 -1.85 22.11
N ALA A 145 -0.96 -0.87 21.43
CA ALA A 145 -2.38 -0.87 21.03
C ALA A 145 -2.68 -2.01 20.07
N VAL A 146 -1.79 -2.32 19.12
CA VAL A 146 -1.86 -3.50 18.24
C VAL A 146 -1.99 -4.78 19.07
N MET A 147 -1.11 -4.98 20.05
CA MET A 147 -1.12 -6.17 20.90
C MET A 147 -2.45 -6.31 21.68
N LEU A 148 -3.01 -5.20 22.16
CA LEU A 148 -4.29 -5.20 22.88
C LEU A 148 -5.47 -5.51 21.94
N SER A 149 -5.46 -4.98 20.75
CA SER A 149 -6.51 -5.20 19.74
C SER A 149 -6.53 -6.65 19.27
N LEU A 150 -5.37 -7.30 19.14
CA LEU A 150 -5.24 -8.71 18.78
C LEU A 150 -5.90 -9.67 19.79
N ARG A 151 -6.19 -9.25 21.03
CA ARG A 151 -6.94 -10.07 22.00
C ARG A 151 -8.38 -10.38 21.55
N ARG A 152 -8.95 -9.56 20.68
CA ARG A 152 -10.32 -9.73 20.12
C ARG A 152 -10.30 -10.37 18.74
N PHE A 153 -9.14 -10.49 18.15
CA PHE A 153 -8.97 -11.10 16.84
C PHE A 153 -9.04 -12.63 16.94
N VAL A 154 -9.77 -13.24 16.01
CA VAL A 154 -9.89 -14.69 15.87
C VAL A 154 -9.38 -15.08 14.49
N PRO A 155 -8.25 -15.80 14.38
CA PRO A 155 -7.72 -16.26 13.10
C PRO A 155 -8.72 -17.15 12.37
N SER A 156 -8.73 -17.06 11.05
CA SER A 156 -9.67 -17.80 10.18
C SER A 156 -9.08 -19.09 9.63
N TYR A 157 -7.77 -19.27 9.75
CA TYR A 157 -7.02 -20.43 9.28
C TYR A 157 -5.71 -20.55 10.10
N PRO A 158 -5.10 -21.75 10.11
CA PRO A 158 -3.85 -21.95 10.84
C PRO A 158 -2.71 -21.13 10.21
N PRO A 159 -1.75 -20.64 11.04
CA PRO A 159 -0.53 -20.02 10.53
C PRO A 159 0.19 -20.92 9.53
N GLY A 160 0.80 -20.32 8.51
CA GLY A 160 1.47 -21.03 7.41
C GLY A 160 0.55 -21.52 6.29
N ALA A 161 -0.78 -21.47 6.43
CA ALA A 161 -1.70 -22.03 5.43
C ALA A 161 -1.87 -21.15 4.19
N HIS A 162 -1.88 -19.83 4.35
CA HIS A 162 -2.11 -18.87 3.27
C HIS A 162 -1.29 -17.61 3.49
N TRP A 163 -0.93 -16.97 2.40
CA TRP A 163 -0.31 -15.65 2.42
C TRP A 163 -1.38 -14.54 2.45
N TYR A 164 -1.21 -13.58 3.34
CA TYR A 164 -2.02 -12.37 3.38
C TYR A 164 -1.21 -11.20 3.96
N TYR A 165 -1.00 -10.15 3.17
CA TYR A 165 -0.19 -9.00 3.56
C TYR A 165 -0.74 -8.32 4.81
N SER A 166 0.11 -8.16 5.84
CA SER A 166 -0.28 -7.63 7.14
C SER A 166 0.71 -6.59 7.67
N ASN A 167 0.30 -5.34 7.71
CA ASN A 167 1.00 -4.28 8.44
C ASN A 167 0.94 -4.53 9.95
N THR A 168 -0.23 -4.96 10.45
CA THR A 168 -0.43 -5.38 11.85
C THR A 168 0.64 -6.37 12.32
N GLY A 169 1.01 -7.33 11.46
CA GLY A 169 2.08 -8.29 11.77
C GLY A 169 3.42 -7.61 11.98
N TYR A 170 3.80 -6.67 11.14
CA TYR A 170 5.07 -5.96 11.26
C TYR A 170 5.09 -4.92 12.39
N GLN A 171 3.96 -4.30 12.72
CA GLN A 171 3.80 -3.52 13.94
C GLN A 171 4.05 -4.39 15.18
N LEU A 172 3.48 -5.60 15.21
CA LEU A 172 3.73 -6.59 16.26
C LEU A 172 5.21 -7.00 16.33
N MET A 173 5.87 -7.20 15.17
CA MET A 173 7.31 -7.54 15.15
C MET A 173 8.20 -6.38 15.60
N GLY A 174 7.81 -5.14 15.32
CA GLY A 174 8.45 -3.96 15.91
C GLY A 174 8.40 -3.99 17.44
N TYR A 175 7.25 -4.37 18.00
CA TYR A 175 7.11 -4.50 19.46
C TYR A 175 7.91 -5.69 20.04
N VAL A 176 8.01 -6.80 19.30
CA VAL A 176 8.93 -7.91 19.67
C VAL A 176 10.37 -7.40 19.72
N LEU A 177 10.77 -6.60 18.73
CA LEU A 177 12.10 -6.02 18.65
C LEU A 177 12.40 -5.10 19.84
N GLU A 178 11.48 -4.20 20.20
CA GLU A 178 11.57 -3.32 21.39
C GLU A 178 11.75 -4.11 22.68
N HIS A 179 10.98 -5.19 22.82
CA HIS A 179 11.06 -6.05 23.99
C HIS A 179 12.39 -6.82 24.09
N LEU A 180 12.87 -7.36 22.96
CA LEU A 180 14.12 -8.13 22.93
C LEU A 180 15.36 -7.27 23.10
N ASP A 181 15.36 -6.04 22.62
CA ASP A 181 16.51 -5.15 22.60
C ASP A 181 16.42 -4.00 23.62
N ASN A 182 15.33 -3.99 24.40
CA ASN A 182 15.06 -3.11 25.54
C ASN A 182 15.25 -1.61 25.23
N GLY A 183 14.54 -1.13 24.23
CA GLY A 183 14.57 0.28 23.81
C GLY A 183 13.46 0.61 22.81
N PRO A 184 13.30 1.88 22.45
CA PRO A 184 12.34 2.29 21.43
C PRO A 184 12.79 1.83 20.03
N TYR A 185 11.81 1.58 19.17
CA TYR A 185 12.02 1.01 17.84
C TYR A 185 13.03 1.81 17.00
N ASP A 186 12.90 3.13 16.96
CA ASP A 186 13.75 4.02 16.17
C ASP A 186 15.22 3.96 16.61
N GLU A 187 15.50 3.97 17.91
CA GLU A 187 16.87 3.85 18.45
C GLU A 187 17.49 2.48 18.13
N ILE A 188 16.67 1.42 18.17
CA ILE A 188 17.13 0.07 17.84
C ILE A 188 17.48 -0.02 16.36
N ILE A 189 16.62 0.45 15.47
CA ILE A 189 16.88 0.46 14.03
C ILE A 189 18.09 1.34 13.70
N GLN A 190 18.20 2.51 14.34
CA GLN A 190 19.37 3.38 14.18
C GLN A 190 20.67 2.64 14.51
N ARG A 191 20.73 1.98 15.65
CA ARG A 191 21.93 1.28 16.12
C ARG A 191 22.23 0.01 15.33
N ARG A 192 21.19 -0.81 15.04
CA ARG A 192 21.38 -2.13 14.44
C ARG A 192 21.48 -2.12 12.93
N VAL A 193 20.82 -1.17 12.26
CA VAL A 193 20.71 -1.20 10.80
C VAL A 193 21.28 0.06 10.17
N LEU A 194 20.81 1.24 10.54
CA LEU A 194 21.15 2.48 9.84
C LEU A 194 22.64 2.83 9.99
N ALA A 195 23.14 2.87 11.21
CA ALA A 195 24.54 3.21 11.47
C ALA A 195 25.53 2.21 10.84
N PRO A 196 25.33 0.87 10.95
CA PRO A 196 26.20 -0.10 10.27
C PRO A 196 26.16 -0.04 8.75
N LEU A 197 25.04 0.37 8.12
CA LEU A 197 24.91 0.59 6.69
C LEU A 197 25.42 1.96 6.23
N GLY A 198 25.79 2.85 7.17
CA GLY A 198 26.22 4.22 6.84
C GLY A 198 25.07 5.15 6.42
N MET A 199 23.82 4.82 6.75
CA MET A 199 22.62 5.58 6.40
C MET A 199 22.42 6.77 7.35
N LYS A 200 23.18 7.85 7.10
CA LYS A 200 23.29 8.99 8.01
C LYS A 200 22.12 9.98 7.93
N ASP A 201 21.45 10.01 6.79
CA ASP A 201 20.34 10.90 6.49
C ASP A 201 18.98 10.19 6.57
N THR A 202 18.95 9.05 7.27
CA THR A 202 17.77 8.20 7.48
C THR A 202 17.35 8.23 8.94
N SER A 203 16.04 8.34 9.18
CA SER A 203 15.40 8.25 10.49
C SER A 203 14.37 7.11 10.50
N ALA A 204 14.25 6.37 11.60
CA ALA A 204 13.25 5.31 11.74
C ALA A 204 11.93 5.79 12.38
N VAL A 205 11.71 7.10 12.45
CA VAL A 205 10.49 7.72 12.95
C VAL A 205 10.07 8.85 12.03
N ILE A 206 8.75 9.02 11.85
CA ILE A 206 8.12 10.19 11.24
C ILE A 206 7.53 11.01 12.39
N ASP A 207 8.10 12.17 12.67
CA ASP A 207 7.69 13.09 13.72
C ASP A 207 7.84 14.55 13.30
N ASP A 208 7.37 15.48 14.11
CA ASP A 208 7.47 16.93 13.84
C ASP A 208 8.93 17.40 13.69
N ALA A 209 9.91 16.74 14.31
CA ALA A 209 11.32 17.08 14.15
C ALA A 209 11.81 16.77 12.73
N GLN A 210 11.29 15.70 12.10
CA GLN A 210 11.62 15.34 10.72
C GLN A 210 10.86 16.20 9.69
N ARG A 211 9.69 16.74 10.06
CA ARG A 211 8.78 17.44 9.14
C ARG A 211 9.46 18.52 8.31
N SER A 212 10.29 19.35 8.94
CA SER A 212 10.99 20.45 8.26
C SER A 212 12.10 20.01 7.29
N HIS A 213 12.51 18.74 7.37
CA HIS A 213 13.57 18.13 6.57
C HIS A 213 13.02 17.21 5.47
N MET A 214 11.72 16.89 5.52
CA MET A 214 11.06 16.04 4.54
C MET A 214 10.48 16.87 3.38
N THR A 215 10.31 16.22 2.25
CA THR A 215 9.50 16.76 1.16
C THR A 215 8.03 16.79 1.57
N VAL A 216 7.26 17.72 0.99
CA VAL A 216 5.80 17.72 1.14
C VAL A 216 5.21 16.61 0.29
N SER A 217 4.35 15.79 0.85
CA SER A 217 3.68 14.71 0.13
C SER A 217 2.37 15.16 -0.49
N TYR A 218 2.03 14.56 -1.62
CA TYR A 218 0.85 14.92 -2.40
C TYR A 218 0.03 13.70 -2.77
N ARG A 219 -1.29 13.87 -2.81
CA ARG A 219 -2.22 12.92 -3.39
C ARG A 219 -2.79 13.48 -4.67
N ARG A 220 -2.95 12.65 -5.68
CA ARG A 220 -3.63 13.04 -6.90
C ARG A 220 -5.13 13.04 -6.66
N TRP A 221 -5.74 14.22 -6.75
CA TRP A 221 -7.18 14.35 -6.54
C TRP A 221 -7.95 13.59 -7.63
N PRO A 222 -8.86 12.68 -7.26
CA PRO A 222 -9.37 11.69 -8.20
C PRO A 222 -10.33 12.25 -9.26
N TYR A 223 -10.83 13.48 -9.13
CA TYR A 223 -11.80 14.02 -10.09
C TYR A 223 -11.26 15.12 -11.02
N ASP A 224 -10.18 15.81 -10.71
CA ASP A 224 -9.57 16.81 -11.61
C ASP A 224 -8.09 16.53 -11.90
N GLY A 225 -7.55 15.48 -11.29
CA GLY A 225 -6.18 15.03 -11.49
C GLY A 225 -5.12 15.95 -10.91
N LYS A 226 -5.52 17.02 -10.19
CA LYS A 226 -4.58 17.90 -9.51
C LYS A 226 -3.98 17.23 -8.29
N TYR A 227 -2.78 17.64 -7.96
CA TYR A 227 -2.14 17.22 -6.73
C TYR A 227 -2.55 18.14 -5.58
N VAL A 228 -2.98 17.56 -4.47
CA VAL A 228 -3.26 18.23 -3.22
C VAL A 228 -2.31 17.74 -2.15
N GLU A 229 -1.91 18.60 -1.23
CA GLU A 229 -1.06 18.22 -0.11
C GLU A 229 -1.75 17.14 0.73
N ALA A 230 -1.04 16.04 0.99
CA ALA A 230 -1.53 14.99 1.88
C ALA A 230 -1.45 15.47 3.34
N PRO A 231 -2.39 15.04 4.22
CA PRO A 231 -2.33 15.38 5.63
C PRO A 231 -0.99 14.96 6.27
N TRP A 232 -0.46 15.82 7.15
CA TRP A 232 0.69 15.44 7.97
C TRP A 232 0.29 14.36 8.97
N PHE A 233 1.21 13.46 9.24
CA PHE A 233 1.01 12.38 10.21
C PHE A 233 2.33 12.09 10.93
N GLU A 234 2.23 11.62 12.15
CA GLU A 234 3.35 11.09 12.93
C GLU A 234 3.23 9.57 12.98
N TYR A 235 4.36 8.87 12.85
CA TYR A 235 4.35 7.42 12.81
C TYR A 235 5.64 6.81 13.35
N LEU A 236 5.50 5.84 14.26
CA LEU A 236 6.60 5.04 14.81
C LEU A 236 6.14 3.59 14.93
N ALA A 237 6.47 2.77 13.94
CA ALA A 237 6.10 1.35 13.93
C ALA A 237 6.96 0.54 12.93
N GLY A 238 7.07 -0.75 13.17
CA GLY A 238 7.93 -1.66 12.43
C GLY A 238 7.54 -1.94 10.97
N ASP A 239 6.39 -1.43 10.53
CA ASP A 239 5.85 -1.67 9.18
C ASP A 239 6.07 -0.53 8.19
N GLY A 240 6.36 0.74 8.64
CA GLY A 240 6.30 1.85 7.70
C GLY A 240 6.90 3.19 8.09
N SER A 241 7.59 3.35 9.23
CA SER A 241 7.95 4.65 9.79
C SER A 241 9.29 5.25 9.32
N ILE A 242 10.00 4.65 8.37
CA ILE A 242 11.33 5.11 7.98
C ILE A 242 11.25 6.26 6.96
N VAL A 243 12.09 7.26 7.16
CA VAL A 243 12.34 8.40 6.26
C VAL A 243 13.77 8.31 5.76
N SER A 244 14.01 8.43 4.46
CA SER A 244 15.34 8.23 3.88
C SER A 244 15.60 9.12 2.65
N THR A 245 16.85 9.08 2.17
CA THR A 245 17.32 9.68 0.93
C THR A 245 17.70 8.62 -0.10
N VAL A 246 17.87 9.01 -1.37
CA VAL A 246 18.31 8.09 -2.43
C VAL A 246 19.71 7.51 -2.17
N ALA A 247 20.60 8.27 -1.56
CA ALA A 247 21.96 7.82 -1.25
C ALA A 247 21.96 6.71 -0.17
N ASP A 248 21.18 6.92 0.90
CA ASP A 248 21.06 5.96 1.98
C ASP A 248 20.30 4.70 1.52
N MET A 249 19.24 4.87 0.72
CA MET A 249 18.53 3.72 0.13
C MET A 249 19.40 2.94 -0.86
N ALA A 250 20.33 3.59 -1.55
CA ALA A 250 21.34 2.88 -2.35
C ALA A 250 22.30 2.07 -1.46
N ALA A 251 22.67 2.56 -0.26
CA ALA A 251 23.46 1.80 0.71
C ALA A 251 22.69 0.57 1.22
N TYR A 252 21.40 0.75 1.53
CA TYR A 252 20.49 -0.35 1.87
C TYR A 252 20.39 -1.38 0.73
N ALA A 253 20.24 -0.96 -0.52
CA ALA A 253 20.18 -1.87 -1.68
C ALA A 253 21.51 -2.64 -1.88
N ARG A 254 22.67 -1.99 -1.64
CA ARG A 254 23.98 -2.64 -1.68
C ARG A 254 24.14 -3.76 -0.65
N PHE A 255 23.50 -3.64 0.51
CA PHE A 255 23.47 -4.73 1.49
C PHE A 255 22.92 -6.03 0.89
N PHE A 256 21.86 -5.97 0.08
CA PHE A 256 21.32 -7.15 -0.61
C PHE A 256 22.21 -7.63 -1.74
N LEU A 257 22.74 -6.71 -2.57
CA LEU A 257 23.69 -7.05 -3.63
C LEU A 257 24.96 -7.74 -3.09
N ASN A 258 25.36 -7.39 -1.87
CA ASN A 258 26.56 -7.91 -1.19
C ASN A 258 26.23 -8.97 -0.13
N ARG A 259 25.05 -9.61 -0.22
CA ARG A 259 24.66 -10.78 0.56
C ARG A 259 24.83 -10.60 2.07
N GLY A 260 24.28 -9.52 2.61
CA GLY A 260 24.31 -9.24 4.04
C GLY A 260 25.55 -8.48 4.54
N GLN A 261 26.41 -8.03 3.60
CA GLN A 261 27.57 -7.19 3.89
C GLN A 261 27.20 -5.71 3.78
N GLY A 262 27.43 -4.93 4.82
CA GLY A 262 27.32 -3.48 4.82
C GLY A 262 28.68 -2.79 4.68
N GLU A 263 28.69 -1.47 4.73
CA GLU A 263 29.90 -0.65 4.64
C GLU A 263 30.90 -0.95 5.78
N ASN A 264 30.38 -1.14 7.00
CA ASN A 264 31.17 -1.31 8.22
C ASN A 264 31.30 -2.78 8.65
N GLY A 265 31.06 -3.72 7.76
CA GLY A 265 31.17 -5.14 8.03
C GLY A 265 29.89 -5.93 7.70
N ARG A 266 29.91 -7.21 8.04
CA ARG A 266 28.76 -8.10 7.84
C ARG A 266 27.68 -7.86 8.89
N LEU A 267 26.45 -7.55 8.45
CA LEU A 267 25.31 -7.34 9.33
C LEU A 267 24.58 -8.63 9.70
N LEU A 268 24.49 -9.56 8.77
CA LEU A 268 23.82 -10.85 8.96
C LEU A 268 24.74 -11.99 8.61
N SER A 269 24.67 -13.09 9.36
CA SER A 269 25.28 -14.36 8.94
C SER A 269 24.73 -14.80 7.57
N GLU A 270 25.45 -15.67 6.88
CA GLU A 270 24.96 -16.22 5.60
C GLU A 270 23.65 -17.00 5.78
N GLN A 271 23.48 -17.66 6.93
CA GLN A 271 22.26 -18.38 7.26
C GLN A 271 21.07 -17.43 7.45
N SER A 272 21.25 -16.34 8.21
CA SER A 272 20.19 -15.35 8.45
C SER A 272 19.86 -14.57 7.19
N PHE A 273 20.87 -14.24 6.37
CA PHE A 273 20.62 -13.64 5.06
C PHE A 273 19.83 -14.58 4.12
N ALA A 274 20.16 -15.88 4.12
CA ALA A 274 19.42 -16.86 3.33
C ALA A 274 17.95 -16.95 3.79
N LYS A 275 17.67 -16.95 5.10
CA LYS A 275 16.30 -16.92 5.62
C LYS A 275 15.56 -15.64 5.21
N LEU A 276 16.25 -14.48 5.29
CA LEU A 276 15.68 -13.19 4.89
C LEU A 276 15.27 -13.15 3.41
N THR A 277 15.96 -13.90 2.53
CA THR A 277 15.80 -13.84 1.07
C THR A 277 15.22 -15.11 0.45
N THR A 278 14.80 -16.09 1.26
CA THR A 278 14.15 -17.31 0.75
C THR A 278 12.63 -17.12 0.81
N PRO A 279 11.93 -17.20 -0.34
CA PRO A 279 10.48 -17.05 -0.35
C PRO A 279 9.77 -18.18 0.39
N VAL A 280 8.66 -17.86 1.06
CA VAL A 280 7.86 -18.80 1.84
C VAL A 280 6.58 -19.15 1.09
N LEU A 281 5.73 -18.17 0.82
CA LEU A 281 4.54 -18.28 -0.03
C LEU A 281 4.43 -17.05 -0.92
N GLU A 282 3.76 -17.16 -2.08
CA GLU A 282 3.48 -16.06 -3.04
C GLU A 282 4.73 -15.23 -3.39
N ASN A 283 5.91 -15.89 -3.46
CA ASN A 283 7.19 -15.24 -3.71
C ASN A 283 7.58 -14.17 -2.66
N TYR A 284 7.03 -14.24 -1.46
CA TYR A 284 7.34 -13.32 -0.37
C TYR A 284 8.18 -13.98 0.73
N SER A 285 9.15 -13.24 1.25
CA SER A 285 10.01 -13.66 2.36
C SER A 285 9.85 -12.71 3.57
N TYR A 286 10.91 -12.39 4.28
CA TYR A 286 10.85 -11.50 5.44
C TYR A 286 10.97 -10.02 5.01
N GLY A 287 9.83 -9.41 4.65
CA GLY A 287 9.75 -8.01 4.21
C GLY A 287 10.24 -7.77 2.79
N LEU A 288 10.29 -8.81 1.95
CA LEU A 288 10.78 -8.75 0.58
C LEU A 288 9.94 -9.60 -0.36
N GLU A 289 9.65 -9.07 -1.52
CA GLU A 289 9.29 -9.85 -2.70
C GLU A 289 10.56 -10.44 -3.31
N VAL A 290 10.51 -11.72 -3.64
CA VAL A 290 11.66 -12.47 -4.18
C VAL A 290 11.26 -13.09 -5.51
N ARG A 291 11.93 -12.68 -6.57
CA ARG A 291 11.71 -13.20 -7.92
C ARG A 291 13.00 -13.87 -8.42
N GLN A 292 12.87 -15.06 -9.00
CA GLN A 292 13.99 -15.72 -9.65
C GLN A 292 14.14 -15.17 -11.07
N GLU A 293 15.34 -14.71 -11.41
CA GLU A 293 15.71 -14.30 -12.75
C GLU A 293 16.97 -15.04 -13.24
N GLN A 294 17.26 -14.91 -14.54
CA GLN A 294 18.47 -15.51 -15.09
C GLN A 294 19.72 -14.89 -14.42
N GLY A 295 20.51 -15.72 -13.77
CA GLY A 295 21.75 -15.33 -13.10
C GLY A 295 21.62 -14.97 -11.62
N GLY A 296 20.41 -14.91 -11.04
CA GLY A 296 20.26 -14.61 -9.61
C GLY A 296 18.84 -14.29 -9.17
N LEU A 297 18.73 -13.65 -8.01
CA LEU A 297 17.46 -13.18 -7.46
C LEU A 297 17.26 -11.70 -7.78
N VAL A 298 15.99 -11.32 -7.94
CA VAL A 298 15.55 -9.95 -7.78
C VAL A 298 14.82 -9.85 -6.45
N LEU A 299 15.33 -8.96 -5.59
CA LEU A 299 14.80 -8.67 -4.27
C LEU A 299 14.20 -7.27 -4.33
N SER A 300 12.92 -7.14 -4.01
CA SER A 300 12.21 -5.86 -4.15
C SER A 300 11.20 -5.65 -3.03
N HIS A 301 10.79 -4.42 -2.86
CA HIS A 301 9.58 -4.05 -2.13
C HIS A 301 9.11 -2.66 -2.54
N ASP A 302 7.81 -2.47 -2.58
CA ASP A 302 7.17 -1.17 -2.74
C ASP A 302 6.85 -0.57 -1.38
N GLY A 303 6.78 0.75 -1.32
CA GLY A 303 6.37 1.47 -0.13
C GLY A 303 5.38 2.57 -0.46
N GLY A 304 4.30 2.63 0.30
CA GLY A 304 3.30 3.70 0.20
C GLY A 304 2.90 4.17 1.59
N ILE A 305 2.91 5.49 1.82
CA ILE A 305 2.41 6.11 3.05
C ILE A 305 2.07 7.57 2.82
N ALA A 306 0.82 7.96 3.06
CA ALA A 306 0.34 9.34 3.05
C ALA A 306 0.85 10.20 1.88
N GLY A 307 0.72 9.71 0.65
CA GLY A 307 1.13 10.42 -0.57
C GLY A 307 2.59 10.23 -0.99
N PHE A 308 3.44 9.70 -0.12
CA PHE A 308 4.75 9.19 -0.52
C PHE A 308 4.62 7.80 -1.14
N GLU A 309 5.38 7.56 -2.19
CA GLU A 309 5.59 6.23 -2.77
C GLU A 309 7.06 5.97 -3.04
N SER A 310 7.48 4.74 -2.81
CA SER A 310 8.86 4.31 -2.95
C SER A 310 8.95 2.90 -3.53
N ARG A 311 10.06 2.58 -4.16
CA ARG A 311 10.42 1.23 -4.59
C ARG A 311 11.91 1.06 -4.51
N PHE A 312 12.36 -0.12 -4.10
CA PHE A 312 13.71 -0.58 -4.41
C PHE A 312 13.64 -1.94 -5.11
N GLU A 313 14.61 -2.20 -5.96
CA GLU A 313 14.76 -3.46 -6.67
C GLU A 313 16.23 -3.79 -6.87
N ALA A 314 16.69 -4.92 -6.32
CA ALA A 314 18.09 -5.35 -6.36
C ALA A 314 18.24 -6.60 -7.21
N HIS A 315 18.91 -6.49 -8.36
CA HIS A 315 19.21 -7.56 -9.31
C HIS A 315 20.55 -8.20 -8.95
N THR A 316 20.51 -9.25 -8.12
CA THR A 316 21.72 -9.86 -7.56
C THR A 316 22.60 -10.53 -8.60
N GLY A 317 22.02 -11.05 -9.69
CA GLY A 317 22.75 -11.65 -10.81
C GLY A 317 23.56 -10.64 -11.61
N LEU A 318 22.92 -9.54 -12.02
CA LEU A 318 23.55 -8.45 -12.78
C LEU A 318 24.38 -7.51 -11.89
N GLY A 319 24.13 -7.50 -10.57
CA GLY A 319 24.92 -6.75 -9.61
C GLY A 319 24.58 -5.26 -9.53
N PHE A 320 23.36 -4.90 -9.84
CA PHE A 320 22.86 -3.53 -9.70
C PHE A 320 21.56 -3.48 -8.91
N ALA A 321 21.20 -2.28 -8.45
CA ALA A 321 19.89 -2.01 -7.88
C ALA A 321 19.39 -0.63 -8.29
N ILE A 322 18.07 -0.48 -8.25
CA ILE A 322 17.38 0.79 -8.46
C ILE A 322 16.60 1.18 -7.21
N VAL A 323 16.47 2.47 -7.00
CA VAL A 323 15.70 3.09 -5.92
C VAL A 323 14.83 4.18 -6.53
N PHE A 324 13.56 4.18 -6.17
CA PHE A 324 12.61 5.25 -6.49
C PHE A 324 12.07 5.86 -5.21
N LEU A 325 12.04 7.19 -5.15
CA LEU A 325 11.42 7.95 -4.08
C LEU A 325 10.55 9.04 -4.70
N SER A 326 9.27 9.05 -4.38
CA SER A 326 8.31 10.03 -4.91
C SER A 326 7.48 10.65 -3.80
N ASN A 327 7.14 11.92 -3.96
CA ASN A 327 6.24 12.63 -3.06
C ASN A 327 4.83 12.86 -3.65
N GLY A 328 4.44 12.12 -4.70
CA GLY A 328 3.13 12.31 -5.33
C GLY A 328 2.68 11.19 -6.23
N GLY A 329 2.75 9.96 -5.75
CA GLY A 329 2.39 8.78 -6.52
C GLY A 329 3.52 8.29 -7.43
N MET A 330 3.38 7.09 -7.97
CA MET A 330 4.40 6.48 -8.81
C MET A 330 3.77 5.80 -10.04
N ASP A 331 4.41 6.00 -11.18
CA ASP A 331 4.05 5.34 -12.42
C ASP A 331 4.75 3.98 -12.51
N GLN A 332 3.99 2.89 -12.41
CA GLN A 332 4.51 1.53 -12.51
C GLN A 332 5.18 1.25 -13.87
N THR A 333 4.70 1.89 -14.95
CA THR A 333 5.30 1.76 -16.28
C THR A 333 6.68 2.39 -16.31
N LEU A 334 6.84 3.56 -15.70
CA LEU A 334 8.15 4.22 -15.53
C LEU A 334 9.09 3.34 -14.69
N GLN A 335 8.62 2.79 -13.57
CA GLN A 335 9.45 1.93 -12.71
C GLN A 335 9.98 0.72 -13.48
N SER A 336 9.11 -0.01 -14.18
CA SER A 336 9.49 -1.18 -14.97
C SER A 336 10.50 -0.81 -16.06
N TRP A 337 10.25 0.29 -16.77
CA TRP A 337 11.15 0.75 -17.81
C TRP A 337 12.53 1.18 -17.29
N VAL A 338 12.61 1.83 -16.13
CA VAL A 338 13.88 2.20 -15.49
C VAL A 338 14.65 0.94 -15.06
N ALA A 339 13.96 -0.09 -14.56
CA ALA A 339 14.60 -1.37 -14.27
C ALA A 339 15.17 -2.03 -15.53
N GLU A 340 14.41 -2.04 -16.62
CA GLU A 340 14.83 -2.61 -17.91
C GLU A 340 16.00 -1.84 -18.52
N ILE A 341 15.97 -0.49 -18.52
CA ILE A 341 17.06 0.32 -19.10
C ILE A 341 18.36 0.19 -18.27
N ALA A 342 18.25 0.11 -16.93
CA ALA A 342 19.38 -0.18 -16.07
C ALA A 342 19.93 -1.59 -16.33
N ALA A 343 19.07 -2.62 -16.40
CA ALA A 343 19.47 -3.97 -16.71
C ALA A 343 20.20 -4.07 -18.06
N ALA A 344 19.69 -3.39 -19.10
CA ALA A 344 20.33 -3.31 -20.41
C ALA A 344 21.73 -2.68 -20.33
N ALA A 345 21.89 -1.60 -19.54
CA ALA A 345 23.19 -0.95 -19.35
C ALA A 345 24.23 -1.86 -18.69
N PHE A 346 23.80 -2.65 -17.68
CA PHE A 346 24.69 -3.62 -16.99
C PHE A 346 24.95 -4.89 -17.81
N ALA A 347 23.99 -5.29 -18.65
CA ALA A 347 24.10 -6.49 -19.49
C ALA A 347 24.74 -6.25 -20.87
N ASP A 348 25.19 -5.04 -21.18
CA ASP A 348 25.69 -4.65 -22.50
C ASP A 348 24.69 -4.89 -23.64
N GLN A 349 23.42 -4.49 -23.38
CA GLN A 349 22.32 -4.61 -24.33
C GLN A 349 21.80 -3.23 -24.75
N PRO A 350 21.18 -3.11 -25.93
CA PRO A 350 20.55 -1.86 -26.33
C PRO A 350 19.40 -1.50 -25.37
N PRO A 351 19.22 -0.18 -25.06
CA PRO A 351 18.16 0.25 -24.17
C PRO A 351 16.79 -0.02 -24.76
N PRO A 352 15.77 -0.38 -23.94
CA PRO A 352 14.40 -0.50 -24.38
C PRO A 352 13.85 0.88 -24.79
N PRO A 353 12.83 0.92 -25.69
CA PRO A 353 12.20 2.19 -26.08
C PRO A 353 11.51 2.82 -24.87
N SER A 354 11.50 4.16 -24.81
CA SER A 354 10.77 4.89 -23.78
C SER A 354 9.26 4.59 -23.88
N PRO A 355 8.58 4.29 -22.76
CA PRO A 355 7.15 4.07 -22.77
C PRO A 355 6.39 5.34 -23.12
N ALA A 356 5.16 5.19 -23.58
CA ALA A 356 4.26 6.32 -23.70
C ALA A 356 3.99 6.92 -22.31
N PRO A 357 3.86 8.25 -22.18
CA PRO A 357 3.48 8.86 -20.93
C PRO A 357 2.12 8.28 -20.46
N PRO A 358 1.91 8.13 -19.14
CA PRO A 358 0.66 7.62 -18.61
C PRO A 358 -0.50 8.49 -19.12
N PRO A 359 -1.62 7.88 -19.50
CA PRO A 359 -2.79 8.64 -19.94
C PRO A 359 -3.25 9.57 -18.81
N ASP A 360 -3.76 10.74 -19.18
CA ASP A 360 -4.46 11.61 -18.22
C ASP A 360 -5.56 10.80 -17.52
N LEU A 361 -5.92 11.21 -16.29
CA LEU A 361 -6.99 10.55 -15.53
C LEU A 361 -8.24 10.40 -16.42
N LEU A 362 -8.55 9.17 -16.83
CA LEU A 362 -9.69 8.87 -17.69
C LEU A 362 -10.97 9.00 -16.88
N LEU A 363 -11.50 10.21 -16.81
CA LEU A 363 -12.85 10.44 -16.32
C LEU A 363 -13.83 10.00 -17.40
N ALA A 364 -14.67 9.04 -17.09
CA ALA A 364 -15.75 8.66 -17.99
C ALA A 364 -16.66 9.86 -18.29
N PRO A 365 -17.13 10.03 -19.52
CA PRO A 365 -18.06 11.08 -19.88
C PRO A 365 -19.31 11.09 -18.98
N LEU A 366 -19.84 12.26 -18.64
CA LEU A 366 -21.06 12.35 -17.82
C LEU A 366 -22.26 11.64 -18.49
N GLY A 367 -22.24 11.54 -19.83
CA GLY A 367 -23.24 10.80 -20.59
C GLY A 367 -23.35 9.30 -20.26
N ASP A 368 -22.28 8.70 -19.74
CA ASP A 368 -22.27 7.28 -19.37
C ASP A 368 -23.16 6.97 -18.15
N TYR A 369 -23.48 7.98 -17.33
CA TYR A 369 -24.23 7.82 -16.09
C TYR A 369 -25.74 8.06 -16.26
N LEU A 370 -26.19 8.38 -17.47
CA LEU A 370 -27.60 8.70 -17.76
C LEU A 370 -28.47 7.45 -17.73
N GLY A 371 -29.69 7.62 -17.25
CA GLY A 371 -30.68 6.55 -17.30
C GLY A 371 -31.70 6.62 -16.19
N HIS A 372 -32.59 5.65 -16.22
CA HIS A 372 -33.58 5.39 -15.18
C HIS A 372 -33.09 4.28 -14.28
N PHE A 373 -33.10 4.51 -12.98
CA PHE A 373 -32.60 3.57 -11.96
C PHE A 373 -33.71 3.27 -10.96
N GLU A 374 -33.80 2.03 -10.53
CA GLU A 374 -34.78 1.60 -9.54
C GLU A 374 -34.09 0.81 -8.42
N THR A 375 -34.56 0.99 -7.19
CA THR A 375 -34.09 0.17 -6.07
C THR A 375 -34.68 -1.24 -6.15
N SER A 376 -33.87 -2.22 -5.72
CA SER A 376 -34.31 -3.61 -5.57
C SER A 376 -35.11 -3.87 -4.29
N SER A 377 -35.31 -2.85 -3.44
CA SER A 377 -36.03 -2.94 -2.17
C SER A 377 -37.56 -3.01 -2.35
N ALA A 378 -38.26 -3.47 -1.32
CA ALA A 378 -39.72 -3.54 -1.30
C ALA A 378 -40.40 -2.14 -1.44
N GLN A 379 -39.70 -1.09 -0.99
CA GLN A 379 -40.04 0.30 -1.25
C GLN A 379 -39.32 0.73 -2.53
N LYS A 380 -39.97 0.61 -3.66
CA LYS A 380 -39.43 1.00 -4.96
C LYS A 380 -39.19 2.50 -5.00
N ALA A 381 -37.96 2.93 -4.81
CA ALA A 381 -37.52 4.28 -5.15
C ALA A 381 -36.96 4.28 -6.58
N ALA A 382 -37.25 5.32 -7.33
CA ALA A 382 -36.76 5.51 -8.69
C ALA A 382 -36.00 6.83 -8.80
N ALA A 383 -34.92 6.80 -9.56
CA ALA A 383 -34.06 7.94 -9.83
C ALA A 383 -33.77 8.06 -11.32
N ASP A 384 -33.95 9.25 -11.88
CA ASP A 384 -33.59 9.59 -13.26
C ASP A 384 -32.33 10.45 -13.26
N LEU A 385 -31.31 10.04 -14.01
CA LEU A 385 -30.13 10.85 -14.28
C LEU A 385 -30.17 11.43 -15.70
N ARG A 386 -30.00 12.74 -15.79
CA ARG A 386 -30.06 13.49 -17.06
C ARG A 386 -28.93 14.53 -17.11
N LEU A 387 -28.52 14.91 -18.33
CA LEU A 387 -27.66 16.07 -18.55
C LEU A 387 -28.53 17.30 -18.82
N ILE A 388 -28.35 18.34 -18.02
CA ILE A 388 -29.00 19.64 -18.22
C ILE A 388 -27.89 20.70 -18.18
N ASN A 389 -27.71 21.43 -19.28
CA ASN A 389 -26.67 22.46 -19.45
C ASN A 389 -25.23 21.98 -19.12
N GLY A 390 -24.93 20.69 -19.34
CA GLY A 390 -23.64 20.10 -19.04
C GLY A 390 -23.47 19.57 -17.64
N ASP A 391 -24.42 19.79 -16.75
CA ASP A 391 -24.45 19.25 -15.37
C ASP A 391 -25.21 17.92 -15.31
N LEU A 392 -24.75 16.99 -14.48
CA LEU A 392 -25.46 15.75 -14.18
C LEU A 392 -26.52 16.04 -13.10
N ILE A 393 -27.78 15.87 -13.46
CA ILE A 393 -28.93 16.11 -12.61
C ILE A 393 -29.59 14.78 -12.24
N LEU A 394 -29.69 14.50 -10.97
CA LEU A 394 -30.46 13.39 -10.40
C LEU A 394 -31.85 13.89 -10.03
N ARG A 395 -32.89 13.18 -10.47
CA ARG A 395 -34.29 13.43 -10.09
C ARG A 395 -34.86 12.22 -9.35
N GLU A 396 -35.31 12.43 -8.12
CA GLU A 396 -36.04 11.43 -7.34
C GLU A 396 -37.43 12.01 -6.98
N GLY A 397 -38.48 11.46 -7.59
CA GLY A 397 -39.82 12.02 -7.49
C GLY A 397 -39.88 13.47 -7.97
N THR A 398 -40.15 14.41 -7.04
CA THR A 398 -40.19 15.87 -7.32
C THR A 398 -38.86 16.58 -6.97
N THR A 399 -37.90 15.89 -6.36
CA THR A 399 -36.63 16.47 -5.93
C THR A 399 -35.59 16.33 -7.02
N GLU A 400 -34.95 17.44 -7.38
CA GLU A 400 -33.80 17.45 -8.28
C GLU A 400 -32.54 17.88 -7.53
N ARG A 401 -31.42 17.17 -7.81
CA ARG A 401 -30.11 17.46 -7.24
C ARG A 401 -29.08 17.52 -8.37
N ARG A 402 -28.30 18.56 -8.40
CA ARG A 402 -27.10 18.60 -9.24
C ARG A 402 -26.01 17.77 -8.60
N LEU A 403 -25.43 16.83 -9.34
CA LEU A 403 -24.35 15.99 -8.87
C LEU A 403 -22.99 16.57 -9.29
N GLN A 404 -22.12 16.77 -8.31
CA GLN A 404 -20.73 17.15 -8.49
C GLN A 404 -19.85 15.90 -8.44
N ARG A 405 -18.98 15.74 -9.40
CA ARG A 405 -18.04 14.62 -9.44
C ARG A 405 -17.00 14.76 -8.33
N MET A 406 -16.79 13.68 -7.58
CA MET A 406 -15.81 13.55 -6.50
C MET A 406 -14.72 12.52 -6.80
N GLY A 407 -14.91 11.68 -7.82
CA GLY A 407 -13.99 10.62 -8.23
C GLY A 407 -14.36 10.00 -9.55
N VAL A 408 -13.67 8.94 -9.95
CA VAL A 408 -13.89 8.28 -11.26
C VAL A 408 -15.35 7.87 -11.45
N ASN A 409 -15.97 7.29 -10.43
CA ASN A 409 -17.38 6.87 -10.44
C ASN A 409 -18.12 7.36 -9.19
N VAL A 410 -17.63 8.42 -8.53
CA VAL A 410 -18.17 8.95 -7.29
C VAL A 410 -18.67 10.37 -7.48
N PHE A 411 -19.88 10.64 -7.01
CA PHE A 411 -20.51 11.96 -7.06
C PHE A 411 -21.12 12.30 -5.71
N ARG A 412 -21.29 13.59 -5.44
CA ARG A 412 -22.08 14.12 -4.30
C ARG A 412 -23.06 15.17 -4.80
N ALA A 413 -24.13 15.38 -4.05
CA ALA A 413 -25.04 16.49 -4.32
C ALA A 413 -24.28 17.82 -4.14
N ALA A 414 -24.35 18.71 -5.14
CA ALA A 414 -23.72 20.02 -5.07
C ALA A 414 -24.45 20.91 -4.05
N ALA A 415 -23.72 21.81 -3.39
CA ALA A 415 -24.30 22.79 -2.48
C ALA A 415 -25.28 23.75 -3.22
N PRO A 416 -26.35 24.26 -2.57
CA PRO A 416 -26.77 23.91 -1.20
C PRO A 416 -27.58 22.61 -1.17
N SER A 417 -27.10 21.61 -0.47
CA SER A 417 -27.82 20.32 -0.25
C SER A 417 -27.56 19.84 1.16
N ALA A 418 -28.61 19.32 1.82
CA ALA A 418 -28.47 18.61 3.08
C ALA A 418 -27.96 17.18 2.89
N ASP A 419 -28.04 16.66 1.66
CA ASP A 419 -27.57 15.33 1.29
C ASP A 419 -26.04 15.34 1.18
N ARG A 420 -25.36 14.69 2.11
CA ARG A 420 -23.90 14.54 2.15
C ARG A 420 -23.42 13.17 1.70
N GLU A 421 -24.37 12.28 1.37
CA GLU A 421 -24.06 10.93 0.95
C GLU A 421 -23.43 10.92 -0.45
N ALA A 422 -22.52 9.97 -0.66
CA ALA A 422 -21.92 9.76 -1.97
C ALA A 422 -22.83 8.87 -2.85
N TYR A 423 -22.90 9.22 -4.13
CA TYR A 423 -23.45 8.39 -5.18
C TYR A 423 -22.29 7.63 -5.82
N VAL A 424 -22.15 6.35 -5.53
CA VAL A 424 -21.04 5.51 -6.00
C VAL A 424 -21.53 4.59 -7.11
N PHE A 425 -21.13 4.87 -8.35
CA PHE A 425 -21.55 4.10 -9.52
C PHE A 425 -20.69 2.85 -9.69
N ALA A 426 -21.35 1.73 -9.96
CA ALA A 426 -20.71 0.50 -10.38
C ALA A 426 -20.78 0.32 -11.89
N ARG A 427 -19.76 -0.32 -12.43
CA ARG A 427 -19.65 -0.61 -13.84
C ARG A 427 -19.52 -2.12 -14.07
N LYS A 428 -19.85 -2.55 -15.29
CA LYS A 428 -19.75 -3.95 -15.69
C LYS A 428 -18.32 -4.47 -15.48
N GLU A 429 -18.21 -5.61 -14.81
CA GLU A 429 -16.93 -6.26 -14.47
C GLU A 429 -16.00 -5.36 -13.61
N ASP A 430 -16.56 -4.37 -12.92
CA ASP A 430 -15.85 -3.37 -12.11
C ASP A 430 -14.70 -2.64 -12.87
N LYS A 431 -14.77 -2.62 -14.20
CA LYS A 431 -13.83 -1.90 -15.08
C LYS A 431 -14.11 -0.40 -15.05
N PRO A 432 -13.10 0.47 -14.92
CA PRO A 432 -13.28 1.93 -14.77
C PRO A 432 -14.12 2.61 -15.88
N LEU A 433 -14.09 2.07 -17.11
CA LEU A 433 -14.84 2.58 -18.28
C LEU A 433 -15.87 1.58 -18.82
N GLY A 434 -16.20 0.52 -18.08
CA GLY A 434 -17.28 -0.39 -18.43
C GLY A 434 -18.65 0.32 -18.40
N ALA A 435 -19.69 -0.29 -18.98
CA ALA A 435 -21.04 0.26 -18.91
C ALA A 435 -21.51 0.37 -17.45
N VAL A 436 -22.14 1.49 -17.08
CA VAL A 436 -22.75 1.67 -15.76
C VAL A 436 -23.85 0.64 -15.55
N THR A 437 -23.86 -0.03 -14.40
CA THR A 437 -24.86 -1.05 -14.04
C THR A 437 -25.80 -0.57 -12.94
N GLY A 438 -25.38 0.38 -12.13
CA GLY A 438 -26.14 0.93 -11.02
C GLY A 438 -25.29 1.86 -10.16
N PHE A 439 -25.86 2.33 -9.05
CA PHE A 439 -25.13 3.09 -8.05
C PHE A 439 -25.64 2.80 -6.63
N SER A 440 -24.78 2.96 -5.64
CA SER A 440 -25.18 3.03 -4.24
C SER A 440 -25.35 4.48 -3.80
N HIS A 441 -26.37 4.74 -2.97
CA HIS A 441 -26.56 6.00 -2.26
C HIS A 441 -27.06 5.67 -0.85
N GLY A 442 -26.27 6.06 0.16
CA GLY A 442 -26.48 5.56 1.50
C GLY A 442 -26.44 4.03 1.55
N SER A 443 -27.46 3.44 2.15
CA SER A 443 -27.64 1.97 2.23
C SER A 443 -28.49 1.40 1.08
N SER A 444 -28.85 2.21 0.08
CA SER A 444 -29.68 1.79 -1.05
C SER A 444 -28.84 1.49 -2.28
N TRP A 445 -29.22 0.43 -3.00
CA TRP A 445 -28.66 0.09 -4.30
C TRP A 445 -29.71 0.34 -5.39
N TYR A 446 -29.34 1.18 -6.36
CA TYR A 446 -30.15 1.53 -7.54
C TYR A 446 -29.59 0.81 -8.75
N VAL A 447 -30.42 0.05 -9.47
CA VAL A 447 -30.06 -0.70 -10.68
C VAL A 447 -30.49 0.09 -11.89
N LEU A 448 -29.61 0.25 -12.87
CA LEU A 448 -29.96 0.85 -14.17
C LEU A 448 -31.02 -0.01 -14.88
N HIS A 449 -32.16 0.59 -15.16
CA HIS A 449 -33.25 -0.12 -15.82
C HIS A 449 -32.94 -0.30 -17.32
N HIS A 450 -32.56 -1.53 -17.65
CA HIS A 450 -32.55 -1.98 -19.05
C HIS A 450 -33.84 -2.75 -19.31
N ALA A 451 -34.48 -2.51 -20.42
CA ALA A 451 -35.77 -3.09 -20.80
C ALA A 451 -35.86 -4.64 -20.81
N SER A 452 -34.79 -5.34 -20.44
CA SER A 452 -34.68 -6.81 -20.53
C SER A 452 -34.32 -7.54 -19.23
N ALA A 453 -33.98 -6.86 -18.13
CA ALA A 453 -33.59 -7.54 -16.89
C ALA A 453 -34.39 -6.99 -15.69
N ALA A 454 -35.18 -7.85 -15.05
CA ALA A 454 -35.80 -7.53 -13.76
C ALA A 454 -34.71 -7.40 -12.68
N PRO A 455 -34.82 -6.43 -11.75
CA PRO A 455 -33.91 -6.34 -10.60
C PRO A 455 -33.89 -7.66 -9.81
N VAL A 456 -32.71 -8.12 -9.43
CA VAL A 456 -32.57 -9.30 -8.57
C VAL A 456 -33.08 -8.92 -7.18
N PRO A 457 -34.09 -9.63 -6.62
CA PRO A 457 -34.62 -9.30 -5.30
C PRO A 457 -33.52 -9.41 -4.22
N SER A 458 -33.51 -8.46 -3.29
CA SER A 458 -32.65 -8.53 -2.12
C SER A 458 -33.06 -9.72 -1.24
N PRO A 459 -32.14 -10.66 -0.90
CA PRO A 459 -32.48 -11.73 0.01
C PRO A 459 -32.94 -11.18 1.37
N ALA A 460 -34.09 -11.63 1.85
CA ALA A 460 -34.66 -11.15 3.11
C ALA A 460 -33.71 -11.30 4.31
N GLN A 461 -32.85 -12.31 4.26
CA GLN A 461 -31.83 -12.58 5.28
C GLN A 461 -30.77 -11.48 5.44
N TYR A 462 -30.63 -10.57 4.48
CA TYR A 462 -29.67 -9.47 4.56
C TYR A 462 -30.27 -8.14 5.00
N ALA A 463 -31.60 -8.07 5.09
CA ALA A 463 -32.30 -6.82 5.44
C ALA A 463 -31.86 -6.27 6.82
N GLU A 464 -31.57 -7.16 7.76
CA GLU A 464 -31.14 -6.79 9.12
C GLU A 464 -29.74 -6.13 9.15
N TYR A 465 -28.88 -6.36 8.14
CA TYR A 465 -27.51 -5.84 8.08
C TYR A 465 -27.38 -4.55 7.28
N VAL A 466 -28.35 -4.28 6.40
CA VAL A 466 -28.34 -3.08 5.55
C VAL A 466 -28.43 -1.82 6.42
N GLY A 467 -27.52 -0.87 6.23
CA GLY A 467 -27.50 0.37 7.01
C GLY A 467 -26.22 1.18 6.85
N HIS A 468 -26.20 2.32 7.54
CA HIS A 468 -25.03 3.19 7.65
C HIS A 468 -24.45 3.04 9.06
N TYR A 469 -23.15 2.71 9.11
CA TYR A 469 -22.41 2.47 10.35
C TYR A 469 -21.24 3.43 10.45
N VAL A 470 -21.07 4.09 11.59
CA VAL A 470 -20.05 5.12 11.81
C VAL A 470 -19.34 4.89 13.14
N THR A 471 -18.10 5.31 13.25
CA THR A 471 -17.41 5.43 14.54
C THR A 471 -17.94 6.64 15.31
N ASN A 472 -17.65 6.70 16.61
CA ASN A 472 -18.11 7.79 17.48
C ASN A 472 -17.37 9.13 17.28
N GLY A 473 -16.42 9.22 16.33
CA GLY A 473 -15.65 10.42 16.03
C GLY A 473 -16.03 11.06 14.68
N PRO A 474 -15.83 12.37 14.52
CA PRO A 474 -16.21 13.08 13.30
C PRO A 474 -15.36 12.70 12.06
N GLU A 475 -14.19 12.09 12.25
CA GLU A 475 -13.25 11.71 11.19
C GLU A 475 -12.94 10.20 11.19
N GLY A 476 -13.73 9.41 11.93
CA GLY A 476 -13.53 7.97 11.99
C GLY A 476 -14.08 7.25 10.76
N PRO A 477 -13.66 5.99 10.55
CA PRO A 477 -14.15 5.19 9.43
C PRO A 477 -15.68 5.04 9.48
N GLU A 478 -16.29 5.05 8.30
CA GLU A 478 -17.69 4.77 8.11
C GLU A 478 -17.87 3.66 7.07
N ALA A 479 -18.96 2.89 7.21
CA ALA A 479 -19.33 1.84 6.29
C ALA A 479 -20.80 1.94 5.92
N ARG A 480 -21.10 1.82 4.64
CA ARG A 480 -22.47 1.70 4.12
C ARG A 480 -22.67 0.28 3.63
N VAL A 481 -23.59 -0.41 4.28
CA VAL A 481 -23.92 -1.80 3.96
C VAL A 481 -25.20 -1.84 3.13
N TYR A 482 -25.13 -2.48 1.98
CA TYR A 482 -26.27 -2.60 1.05
C TYR A 482 -26.23 -3.93 0.28
N VAL A 483 -27.34 -4.29 -0.36
CA VAL A 483 -27.44 -5.46 -1.21
C VAL A 483 -27.35 -5.04 -2.68
N ARG A 484 -26.40 -5.61 -3.41
CA ARG A 484 -26.21 -5.49 -4.87
C ARG A 484 -26.27 -6.88 -5.50
N ASP A 485 -27.16 -7.08 -6.47
CA ASP A 485 -27.28 -8.34 -7.22
C ASP A 485 -27.42 -9.59 -6.32
N GLY A 486 -28.22 -9.46 -5.24
CA GLY A 486 -28.45 -10.53 -4.27
C GLY A 486 -27.29 -10.82 -3.32
N ARG A 487 -26.23 -10.00 -3.32
CA ARG A 487 -25.06 -10.11 -2.44
C ARG A 487 -24.91 -8.89 -1.55
N LEU A 488 -24.40 -9.11 -0.34
CA LEU A 488 -24.12 -8.05 0.61
C LEU A 488 -22.77 -7.40 0.33
N PHE A 489 -22.72 -6.07 0.38
CA PHE A 489 -21.51 -5.25 0.22
C PHE A 489 -21.40 -4.25 1.34
N ALA A 490 -20.17 -3.91 1.72
CA ALA A 490 -19.84 -2.74 2.51
C ALA A 490 -19.05 -1.75 1.65
N ALA A 491 -19.56 -0.55 1.42
CA ALA A 491 -18.78 0.54 0.88
C ALA A 491 -18.15 1.29 2.03
N MET A 492 -16.82 1.28 2.06
CA MET A 492 -16.02 1.97 3.07
C MET A 492 -15.24 3.08 2.40
N GLU A 493 -15.13 4.22 3.06
CA GLU A 493 -14.21 5.27 2.63
C GLU A 493 -12.79 4.88 3.03
N ILE A 494 -12.02 4.44 2.05
CA ILE A 494 -10.59 4.11 2.23
C ILE A 494 -9.81 5.11 1.37
N ASN A 495 -8.99 5.95 1.98
CA ASN A 495 -8.17 6.96 1.29
C ASN A 495 -8.99 7.83 0.31
N GLU A 496 -10.14 8.35 0.77
CA GLU A 496 -11.06 9.20 -0.03
C GLU A 496 -11.69 8.49 -1.24
N THR A 497 -11.56 7.17 -1.33
CA THR A 497 -12.24 6.35 -2.32
C THR A 497 -13.27 5.45 -1.65
N PHE A 498 -14.50 5.43 -2.21
CA PHE A 498 -15.52 4.48 -1.81
C PHE A 498 -15.34 3.19 -2.60
N ALA A 499 -14.68 2.21 -2.01
CA ALA A 499 -14.55 0.89 -2.61
C ALA A 499 -15.61 -0.06 -2.05
N PRO A 500 -16.53 -0.58 -2.88
CA PRO A 500 -17.48 -1.60 -2.43
C PRO A 500 -16.76 -2.94 -2.25
N LEU A 501 -16.70 -3.42 -1.01
CA LEU A 501 -16.14 -4.72 -0.66
C LEU A 501 -17.26 -5.74 -0.48
N PRO A 502 -17.22 -6.90 -1.15
CA PRO A 502 -18.21 -7.95 -0.95
C PRO A 502 -18.10 -8.55 0.45
N LEU A 503 -19.23 -8.79 1.09
CA LEU A 503 -19.37 -9.48 2.36
C LEU A 503 -19.77 -10.94 2.10
N GLN A 504 -18.87 -11.87 2.36
CA GLN A 504 -19.09 -13.31 2.14
C GLN A 504 -19.35 -14.00 3.49
N ALA A 505 -20.54 -14.58 3.66
CA ALA A 505 -20.93 -15.24 4.90
C ALA A 505 -19.95 -16.36 5.27
N VAL A 506 -19.43 -16.33 6.50
CA VAL A 506 -18.54 -17.38 7.08
C VAL A 506 -19.08 -17.91 8.41
N GLY A 507 -20.15 -17.31 8.96
CA GLY A 507 -20.81 -17.71 10.18
C GLY A 507 -22.10 -16.91 10.40
N THR A 508 -22.75 -17.11 11.54
CA THR A 508 -23.93 -16.32 11.94
C THR A 508 -23.52 -14.87 12.12
N ALA A 509 -24.18 -13.96 11.40
CA ALA A 509 -23.90 -12.52 11.39
C ALA A 509 -22.42 -12.15 11.20
N THR A 510 -21.63 -13.09 10.67
CA THR A 510 -20.18 -12.93 10.46
C THR A 510 -19.83 -13.15 8.99
N PHE A 511 -19.10 -12.22 8.43
CA PHE A 511 -18.76 -12.18 7.01
C PHE A 511 -17.25 -11.97 6.86
N ARG A 512 -16.69 -12.56 5.82
CA ARG A 512 -15.36 -12.19 5.32
C ARG A 512 -15.49 -10.93 4.47
N LEU A 513 -14.61 -9.96 4.71
CA LEU A 513 -14.58 -8.70 3.98
C LEU A 513 -13.63 -8.82 2.77
N GLY A 514 -14.09 -8.33 1.62
CA GLY A 514 -13.31 -8.30 0.39
C GLY A 514 -13.49 -9.50 -0.54
N PRO A 515 -12.94 -9.41 -1.76
CA PRO A 515 -13.05 -10.45 -2.78
C PRO A 515 -12.12 -11.64 -2.53
N GLU A 516 -11.07 -11.48 -1.76
CA GLU A 516 -10.01 -12.45 -1.56
C GLU A 516 -10.49 -13.66 -0.76
N ARG A 517 -10.30 -14.85 -1.32
CA ARG A 517 -10.79 -16.10 -0.74
C ARG A 517 -10.28 -16.36 0.68
N TYR A 518 -9.07 -15.90 0.97
CA TYR A 518 -8.39 -16.15 2.23
C TYR A 518 -8.15 -14.86 3.04
N SER A 519 -8.90 -13.76 2.75
CA SER A 519 -8.83 -12.57 3.58
C SER A 519 -9.15 -12.91 5.04
N PRO A 520 -8.32 -12.55 6.01
CA PRO A 520 -8.62 -12.66 7.44
C PRO A 520 -9.57 -11.57 7.93
N GLU A 521 -9.78 -10.53 7.13
CA GLU A 521 -10.65 -9.38 7.47
C GLU A 521 -12.08 -9.84 7.73
N ARG A 522 -12.66 -9.37 8.83
CA ARG A 522 -14.00 -9.78 9.30
C ARG A 522 -14.91 -8.60 9.54
N ALA A 523 -16.13 -8.75 9.03
CA ALA A 523 -17.27 -7.91 9.38
C ALA A 523 -18.24 -8.76 10.20
N ARG A 524 -18.55 -8.36 11.43
CA ARG A 524 -19.55 -9.02 12.29
C ARG A 524 -20.62 -8.04 12.70
N PHE A 525 -21.87 -8.41 12.52
CA PHE A 525 -23.01 -7.61 12.96
C PHE A 525 -23.48 -8.06 14.34
N ASP A 526 -23.88 -7.11 15.16
CA ASP A 526 -24.30 -7.35 16.55
C ASP A 526 -25.44 -6.42 16.98
N GLY A 527 -26.10 -6.77 18.09
CA GLY A 527 -27.14 -5.94 18.69
C GLY A 527 -28.37 -5.77 17.80
N ILE A 528 -29.03 -6.85 17.37
CA ILE A 528 -30.26 -6.76 16.55
C ILE A 528 -31.41 -6.14 17.37
N ILE A 529 -31.86 -4.94 16.99
CA ILE A 529 -32.99 -4.22 17.57
C ILE A 529 -33.94 -3.88 16.42
N ASP A 530 -35.23 -4.18 16.59
CA ASP A 530 -36.28 -3.94 15.59
C ASP A 530 -35.93 -4.48 14.19
N GLY A 531 -35.27 -5.63 14.14
CA GLY A 531 -34.87 -6.28 12.90
C GLY A 531 -33.63 -5.67 12.23
N HIS A 532 -32.88 -4.81 12.92
CA HIS A 532 -31.68 -4.16 12.39
C HIS A 532 -30.48 -4.28 13.32
N ALA A 533 -29.34 -4.63 12.78
CA ALA A 533 -28.07 -4.64 13.52
C ALA A 533 -27.67 -3.22 13.92
N GLN A 534 -27.33 -3.03 15.18
CA GLN A 534 -26.95 -1.74 15.75
C GLN A 534 -25.43 -1.49 15.66
N VAL A 535 -24.65 -2.55 15.57
CA VAL A 535 -23.19 -2.47 15.54
C VAL A 535 -22.66 -3.33 14.40
N LEU A 536 -21.74 -2.78 13.64
CA LEU A 536 -20.87 -3.50 12.71
C LEU A 536 -19.44 -3.48 13.28
N LEU A 537 -18.90 -4.64 13.57
CA LEU A 537 -17.50 -4.77 13.96
C LEU A 537 -16.67 -5.13 12.73
N ILE A 538 -15.72 -4.28 12.38
CA ILE A 538 -14.71 -4.57 11.36
C ILE A 538 -13.41 -4.86 12.08
N ASP A 539 -12.95 -6.11 11.98
CA ASP A 539 -11.75 -6.61 12.70
C ASP A 539 -11.74 -6.27 14.20
N GLY A 540 -12.92 -6.27 14.80
CA GLY A 540 -13.13 -5.98 16.23
C GLY A 540 -13.36 -4.51 16.57
N VAL A 541 -13.28 -3.60 15.59
CA VAL A 541 -13.59 -2.18 15.78
C VAL A 541 -15.08 -1.93 15.58
N PRO A 542 -15.77 -1.34 16.57
CA PRO A 542 -17.19 -1.10 16.49
C PRO A 542 -17.51 0.17 15.70
N LEU A 543 -18.36 0.01 14.69
CA LEU A 543 -19.08 1.08 14.01
C LEU A 543 -20.55 0.99 14.43
N ASN A 544 -21.09 2.08 14.94
CA ASN A 544 -22.48 2.13 15.42
C ASN A 544 -23.41 2.52 14.27
N ARG A 545 -24.59 1.90 14.24
CA ARG A 545 -25.62 2.25 13.27
C ARG A 545 -26.03 3.70 13.47
N ARG A 546 -26.01 4.45 12.39
CA ARG A 546 -26.56 5.80 12.32
C ARG A 546 -27.94 5.72 11.72
N GLU A 547 -28.94 6.20 12.44
CA GLU A 547 -30.24 6.45 11.83
C GLU A 547 -30.06 7.58 10.82
N THR A 548 -30.35 7.30 9.56
CA THR A 548 -30.48 8.34 8.53
C THR A 548 -31.82 9.02 8.75
N PRO A 549 -31.86 10.36 8.92
CA PRO A 549 -33.12 11.08 9.07
C PRO A 549 -33.99 10.97 7.83
#